data_280b452e02c1e108e0bcb4fbd59348bb
#
_entry.id   280b452e02c1e108e0bcb4fbd59348bb
#
_cell.length_a   1.000
_cell.length_b   1.000
_cell.length_c   1.000
_cell.angle_alpha   90.00
_cell.angle_beta   90.00
_cell.angle_gamma   90.00
#
_symmetry.space_group_name_H-M   'P 1'
#
loop_
_entity.id
_entity.type
_entity.pdbx_description
1 polymer ?
#
loop_
_entity_poly.entity_id
_entity_poly.type
_entity_poly.pdbx_seq_one_letter_code
_entity_poly.pdbx_strand_id
1 'polypeptide(L)'
;MLNIAICDDDDLIAHQIESVLHNIGDEENVKIDTDVFYSGNDLVREISSGKKFDLIYMDIQMENGDGITAAKNIRKKDEDVMTIFISSYDRYVMELFRLDVFSFIRKPIDRDSFVQIFLEANQRICSRNHFFSFKYKSQEYKVLC
;
A
#
# COMPACT_ATOMS: atom_id res chain seq x y z
N MET A 1 0.33 -13.87 -4.95
CA MET A 1 0.77 -13.27 -3.67
C MET A 1 0.70 -11.75 -3.77
N LEU A 2 0.11 -11.13 -2.78
CA LEU A 2 -0.02 -9.68 -2.73
C LEU A 2 1.18 -9.11 -1.98
N ASN A 3 1.97 -8.28 -2.65
CA ASN A 3 3.17 -7.69 -2.07
C ASN A 3 2.86 -6.28 -1.57
N ILE A 4 3.00 -6.08 -0.27
CA ILE A 4 2.61 -4.84 0.40
C ILE A 4 3.81 -4.24 1.11
N ALA A 5 4.07 -2.95 0.85
CA ALA A 5 5.04 -2.18 1.61
C ALA A 5 4.34 -1.38 2.70
N ILE A 6 4.93 -1.34 3.87
CA ILE A 6 4.45 -0.52 4.99
C ILE A 6 5.58 0.45 5.31
N CYS A 7 5.31 1.74 5.18
CA CYS A 7 6.31 2.77 5.40
C CYS A 7 5.86 3.72 6.51
N ASP A 8 6.44 3.57 7.69
CA ASP A 8 6.12 4.37 8.88
C ASP A 8 7.33 4.31 9.81
N ASP A 9 7.77 5.47 10.31
CA ASP A 9 8.91 5.52 11.21
C ASP A 9 8.56 5.13 12.66
N ASP A 10 7.28 4.94 12.97
CA ASP A 10 6.82 4.42 14.24
C ASP A 10 6.68 2.91 14.16
N ASP A 11 7.58 2.21 14.83
CA ASP A 11 7.65 0.75 14.81
C ASP A 11 6.36 0.09 15.31
N LEU A 12 5.72 0.67 16.32
CA LEU A 12 4.48 0.12 16.85
C LEU A 12 3.35 0.19 15.83
N ILE A 13 3.26 1.29 15.11
CA ILE A 13 2.22 1.45 14.09
C ILE A 13 2.52 0.53 12.90
N ALA A 14 3.76 0.45 12.48
CA ALA A 14 4.15 -0.47 11.40
C ALA A 14 3.77 -1.91 11.73
N HIS A 15 4.06 -2.35 12.95
CA HIS A 15 3.70 -3.70 13.39
C HIS A 15 2.19 -3.90 13.51
N GLN A 16 1.46 -2.88 13.95
CA GLN A 16 0.01 -2.93 14.02
C GLN A 16 -0.60 -3.14 12.64
N ILE A 17 -0.13 -2.39 11.65
CA ILE A 17 -0.59 -2.53 10.27
C ILE A 17 -0.26 -3.92 9.74
N GLU A 18 0.96 -4.38 9.95
CA GLU A 18 1.39 -5.69 9.50
C GLU A 18 0.53 -6.80 10.10
N SER A 19 0.27 -6.71 11.40
CA SER A 19 -0.53 -7.68 12.13
C SER A 19 -1.96 -7.75 11.59
N VAL A 20 -2.59 -6.59 11.36
CA VAL A 20 -3.94 -6.54 10.81
C VAL A 20 -3.96 -7.14 9.40
N LEU A 21 -2.96 -6.83 8.58
CA LEU A 21 -2.90 -7.37 7.22
C LEU A 21 -2.79 -8.88 7.21
N HIS A 22 -1.95 -9.46 8.07
CA HIS A 22 -1.81 -10.91 8.12
C HIS A 22 -3.08 -11.58 8.65
N ASN A 23 -3.78 -10.96 9.59
CA ASN A 23 -5.07 -11.46 10.06
C ASN A 23 -6.11 -11.45 8.94
N ILE A 24 -6.16 -10.37 8.16
CA ILE A 24 -7.07 -10.30 7.02
C ILE A 24 -6.72 -11.36 5.99
N GLY A 25 -5.43 -11.55 5.73
CA GLY A 25 -4.98 -12.57 4.80
C GLY A 25 -5.45 -13.96 5.17
N ASP A 26 -5.38 -14.28 6.47
CA ASP A 26 -5.85 -15.57 6.98
C ASP A 26 -7.37 -15.69 6.86
N GLU A 27 -8.10 -14.65 7.26
CA GLU A 27 -9.57 -14.67 7.22
C GLU A 27 -10.13 -14.74 5.80
N GLU A 28 -9.51 -14.02 4.87
CA GLU A 28 -9.99 -13.91 3.50
C GLU A 28 -9.30 -14.86 2.53
N ASN A 29 -8.39 -15.68 3.04
CA ASN A 29 -7.60 -16.62 2.23
C ASN A 29 -6.82 -15.92 1.12
N VAL A 30 -6.18 -14.81 1.46
CA VAL A 30 -5.32 -14.05 0.56
C VAL A 30 -3.88 -14.18 1.03
N LYS A 31 -2.99 -14.55 0.12
CA LYS A 31 -1.56 -14.63 0.45
C LYS A 31 -0.96 -13.22 0.40
N ILE A 32 -0.47 -12.77 1.55
CA ILE A 32 0.08 -11.44 1.72
C ILE A 32 1.53 -11.54 2.17
N ASP A 33 2.41 -10.83 1.47
CA ASP A 33 3.80 -10.65 1.87
C ASP A 33 4.04 -9.17 2.18
N THR A 34 4.63 -8.89 3.33
CA THR A 34 4.83 -7.51 3.79
C THR A 34 6.30 -7.21 3.98
N ASP A 35 6.70 -6.00 3.60
CA ASP A 35 8.01 -5.44 3.91
C ASP A 35 7.80 -4.11 4.63
N VAL A 36 8.54 -3.90 5.72
CA VAL A 36 8.43 -2.68 6.52
C VAL A 36 9.63 -1.78 6.25
N PHE A 37 9.35 -0.51 6.02
CA PHE A 37 10.35 0.54 5.82
C PHE A 37 10.11 1.64 6.83
N TYR A 38 11.18 2.16 7.41
CA TYR A 38 11.09 3.18 8.46
C TYR A 38 11.38 4.59 7.95
N SER A 39 11.61 4.74 6.64
CA SER A 39 11.77 6.06 6.02
C SER A 39 11.31 5.99 4.56
N GLY A 40 10.86 7.15 4.06
CA GLY A 40 10.49 7.27 2.65
C GLY A 40 11.68 7.03 1.73
N ASN A 41 12.86 7.45 2.13
CA ASN A 41 14.07 7.28 1.34
C ASN A 41 14.42 5.80 1.14
N ASP A 42 14.26 4.98 2.18
CA ASP A 42 14.54 3.55 2.08
C ASP A 42 13.58 2.86 1.12
N LEU A 43 12.30 3.22 1.19
CA LEU A 43 11.31 2.63 0.28
C LEU A 43 11.57 3.04 -1.17
N VAL A 44 11.86 4.31 -1.41
CA VAL A 44 12.18 4.79 -2.76
C VAL A 44 13.40 4.06 -3.31
N ARG A 45 14.42 3.87 -2.48
CA ARG A 45 15.63 3.16 -2.89
C ARG A 45 15.33 1.72 -3.28
N GLU A 46 14.49 1.04 -2.51
CA GLU A 46 14.13 -0.35 -2.79
C GLU A 46 13.37 -0.47 -4.11
N ILE A 47 12.41 0.42 -4.35
CA ILE A 47 11.65 0.44 -5.60
C ILE A 47 12.56 0.81 -6.77
N SER A 48 13.50 1.72 -6.57
CA SER A 48 14.46 2.11 -7.61
C SER A 48 15.37 0.96 -7.99
N SER A 49 15.64 0.03 -7.10
CA SER A 49 16.46 -1.15 -7.37
C SER A 49 15.70 -2.27 -8.08
N GLY A 50 14.42 -2.09 -8.34
CA GLY A 50 13.62 -3.06 -9.09
C GLY A 50 12.56 -3.79 -8.31
N LYS A 51 12.47 -3.58 -7.00
CA LYS A 51 11.42 -4.21 -6.19
C LYS A 51 10.06 -3.63 -6.55
N LYS A 52 9.06 -4.49 -6.71
CA LYS A 52 7.70 -4.07 -7.03
C LYS A 52 6.74 -4.45 -5.93
N PHE A 53 5.85 -3.51 -5.61
CA PHE A 53 4.78 -3.72 -4.65
C PHE A 53 3.43 -3.50 -5.33
N ASP A 54 2.42 -4.19 -4.87
CA ASP A 54 1.05 -4.00 -5.34
C ASP A 54 0.37 -2.86 -4.60
N LEU A 55 0.72 -2.69 -3.33
CA LEU A 55 0.08 -1.74 -2.43
C LEU A 55 1.11 -1.19 -1.46
N ILE A 56 1.03 0.11 -1.18
CA ILE A 56 1.88 0.78 -0.20
C ILE A 56 1.01 1.48 0.83
N TYR A 57 1.26 1.21 2.12
CA TYR A 57 0.74 2.02 3.22
C TYR A 57 1.83 3.02 3.60
N MET A 58 1.53 4.29 3.48
CA MET A 58 2.52 5.36 3.61
C MET A 58 2.14 6.36 4.68
N ASP A 59 2.97 6.48 5.72
CA ASP A 59 2.83 7.58 6.65
C ASP A 59 3.31 8.89 6.00
N ILE A 60 2.64 9.99 6.30
CA ILE A 60 2.97 11.27 5.70
C ILE A 60 4.18 11.90 6.39
N GLN A 61 4.19 11.93 7.72
CA GLN A 61 5.28 12.58 8.46
C GLN A 61 6.31 11.58 8.96
N MET A 62 7.50 11.65 8.38
CA MET A 62 8.64 10.83 8.78
C MET A 62 9.90 11.69 8.75
N GLU A 63 10.89 11.33 9.57
CA GLU A 63 12.11 12.11 9.70
C GLU A 63 12.99 12.09 8.46
N ASN A 64 13.14 10.93 7.83
CA ASN A 64 14.05 10.74 6.69
C ASN A 64 13.27 10.53 5.42
N GLY A 65 12.73 11.62 4.89
CA GLY A 65 11.91 11.58 3.68
C GLY A 65 10.44 11.42 3.98
N ASP A 66 9.69 12.51 3.85
CA ASP A 66 8.26 12.50 4.11
C ASP A 66 7.51 11.66 3.09
N GLY A 67 6.31 11.22 3.49
CA GLY A 67 5.53 10.30 2.67
C GLY A 67 5.04 10.89 1.36
N ILE A 68 4.77 12.19 1.32
CA ILE A 68 4.28 12.83 0.09
C ILE A 68 5.39 12.89 -0.96
N THR A 69 6.58 13.31 -0.55
CA THR A 69 7.75 13.35 -1.45
C THR A 69 8.11 11.94 -1.93
N ALA A 70 8.09 10.98 -1.01
CA ALA A 70 8.37 9.59 -1.37
C ALA A 70 7.35 9.08 -2.40
N ALA A 71 6.06 9.36 -2.18
CA ALA A 71 5.01 8.92 -3.11
C ALA A 71 5.17 9.54 -4.49
N LYS A 72 5.56 10.81 -4.57
CA LYS A 72 5.83 11.46 -5.85
C LYS A 72 6.97 10.77 -6.60
N ASN A 73 8.05 10.43 -5.89
CA ASN A 73 9.19 9.76 -6.49
C ASN A 73 8.85 8.34 -6.93
N ILE A 74 8.07 7.63 -6.12
CA ILE A 74 7.62 6.29 -6.45
C ILE A 74 6.74 6.30 -7.69
N ARG A 75 5.83 7.27 -7.80
CA ARG A 75 4.93 7.36 -8.95
C ARG A 75 5.68 7.55 -10.26
N LYS A 76 6.83 8.21 -10.23
CA LYS A 76 7.67 8.35 -11.41
C LYS A 76 8.29 7.04 -11.87
N LYS A 77 8.46 6.09 -10.96
CA LYS A 77 9.12 4.80 -11.25
C LYS A 77 8.12 3.67 -11.45
N ASP A 78 6.95 3.77 -10.83
CA ASP A 78 5.90 2.76 -10.89
C ASP A 78 4.55 3.46 -10.87
N GLU A 79 3.90 3.53 -12.01
CA GLU A 79 2.60 4.17 -12.16
C GLU A 79 1.45 3.30 -11.66
N ASP A 80 1.69 2.00 -11.50
CA ASP A 80 0.64 1.04 -11.21
C ASP A 80 0.46 0.75 -9.73
N VAL A 81 1.46 1.05 -8.91
CA VAL A 81 1.37 0.74 -7.47
C VAL A 81 0.28 1.59 -6.82
N MET A 82 -0.52 0.93 -5.99
CA MET A 82 -1.61 1.59 -5.28
C MET A 82 -1.09 2.11 -3.94
N THR A 83 -1.43 3.33 -3.58
CA THR A 83 -0.95 3.96 -2.35
C THR A 83 -2.11 4.35 -1.44
N ILE A 84 -2.01 3.97 -0.18
CA ILE A 84 -2.92 4.38 0.88
C ILE A 84 -2.10 5.15 1.91
N PHE A 85 -2.46 6.42 2.15
CA PHE A 85 -1.78 7.22 3.16
C PHE A 85 -2.40 7.00 4.52
N ILE A 86 -1.56 6.98 5.55
CA ILE A 86 -1.99 6.87 6.95
C ILE A 86 -1.35 8.01 7.71
N SER A 87 -2.16 8.87 8.34
CA SER A 87 -1.63 10.01 9.10
C SER A 87 -2.64 10.56 10.08
N SER A 88 -2.15 11.25 11.12
CA SER A 88 -2.99 12.02 12.03
C SER A 88 -3.20 13.46 11.57
N TYR A 89 -2.62 13.87 10.45
CA TYR A 89 -2.63 15.26 9.99
C TYR A 89 -3.57 15.49 8.81
N ASP A 90 -4.67 16.16 9.03
CA ASP A 90 -5.67 16.45 7.98
C ASP A 90 -5.20 17.48 6.96
N ARG A 91 -4.28 18.36 7.35
CA ARG A 91 -3.85 19.47 6.49
C ARG A 91 -3.19 19.03 5.19
N TYR A 92 -2.77 17.77 5.12
CA TYR A 92 -2.13 17.22 3.92
C TYR A 92 -3.13 16.64 2.92
N VAL A 93 -4.41 16.56 3.27
CA VAL A 93 -5.41 15.89 2.42
C VAL A 93 -5.50 16.54 1.05
N MET A 94 -5.43 17.88 0.98
CA MET A 94 -5.50 18.58 -0.29
C MET A 94 -4.31 18.26 -1.22
N GLU A 95 -3.13 18.05 -0.66
CA GLU A 95 -1.97 17.65 -1.46
C GLU A 95 -2.11 16.23 -1.98
N LEU A 96 -2.77 15.36 -1.21
CA LEU A 96 -2.95 13.98 -1.59
C LEU A 96 -3.82 13.81 -2.84
N PHE A 97 -4.77 14.71 -3.05
CA PHE A 97 -5.60 14.67 -4.25
C PHE A 97 -4.79 14.83 -5.54
N ARG A 98 -3.61 15.41 -5.46
CA ARG A 98 -2.73 15.61 -6.61
C ARG A 98 -1.85 14.41 -6.91
N LEU A 99 -1.84 13.41 -6.04
CA LEU A 99 -0.93 12.27 -6.13
C LEU A 99 -1.59 10.99 -6.64
N ASP A 100 -2.85 11.05 -7.02
CA ASP A 100 -3.58 9.86 -7.48
C ASP A 100 -3.45 8.71 -6.48
N VAL A 101 -3.81 8.99 -5.22
CA VAL A 101 -3.78 7.99 -4.17
C VAL A 101 -5.11 7.25 -4.12
N PHE A 102 -5.06 6.00 -3.69
CA PHE A 102 -6.27 5.20 -3.57
C PHE A 102 -7.14 5.67 -2.41
N SER A 103 -6.55 5.89 -1.25
CA SER A 103 -7.30 6.26 -0.07
C SER A 103 -6.41 6.89 1.00
N PHE A 104 -7.06 7.39 2.04
CA PHE A 104 -6.43 8.01 3.19
C PHE A 104 -7.05 7.44 4.47
N ILE A 105 -6.21 7.01 5.41
CA ILE A 105 -6.64 6.49 6.71
C ILE A 105 -6.09 7.38 7.80
N ARG A 106 -6.98 7.84 8.69
CA ARG A 106 -6.60 8.68 9.81
C ARG A 106 -6.13 7.85 10.99
N LYS A 107 -5.06 8.29 11.67
CA LYS A 107 -4.67 7.71 12.95
C LYS A 107 -5.53 8.29 14.07
N PRO A 108 -5.89 7.53 15.10
CA PRO A 108 -5.54 6.13 15.31
C PRO A 108 -6.29 5.21 14.35
N ILE A 109 -5.68 4.08 14.04
CA ILE A 109 -6.23 3.18 13.04
C ILE A 109 -7.48 2.48 13.57
N ASP A 110 -8.60 2.67 12.88
CA ASP A 110 -9.83 1.93 13.13
C ASP A 110 -9.80 0.64 12.30
N ARG A 111 -9.88 -0.50 12.97
CA ARG A 111 -9.73 -1.79 12.31
C ARG A 111 -10.78 -2.00 11.22
N ASP A 112 -12.04 -1.66 11.48
CA ASP A 112 -13.10 -1.89 10.52
C ASP A 112 -12.90 -1.06 9.25
N SER A 113 -12.55 0.22 9.40
CA SER A 113 -12.25 1.08 8.26
C SER A 113 -11.04 0.58 7.48
N PHE A 114 -10.00 0.15 8.19
CA PHE A 114 -8.79 -0.39 7.58
C PHE A 114 -9.11 -1.63 6.74
N VAL A 115 -9.87 -2.56 7.31
CA VAL A 115 -10.25 -3.80 6.62
C VAL A 115 -11.05 -3.48 5.36
N GLN A 116 -12.03 -2.58 5.46
CA GLN A 116 -12.86 -2.24 4.32
C GLN A 116 -12.06 -1.61 3.19
N ILE A 117 -11.17 -0.68 3.52
CA ILE A 117 -10.33 -0.04 2.51
C ILE A 117 -9.36 -1.05 1.88
N PHE A 118 -8.80 -1.95 2.69
CA PHE A 118 -7.95 -3.00 2.15
C PHE A 118 -8.70 -3.89 1.18
N LEU A 119 -9.90 -4.32 1.54
CA LEU A 119 -10.68 -5.21 0.66
C LEU A 119 -11.03 -4.52 -0.66
N GLU A 120 -11.34 -3.24 -0.63
CA GLU A 120 -11.56 -2.47 -1.85
C GLU A 120 -10.30 -2.39 -2.70
N ALA A 121 -9.15 -2.13 -2.08
CA ALA A 121 -7.88 -2.07 -2.78
C ALA A 121 -7.53 -3.41 -3.40
N ASN A 122 -7.67 -4.49 -2.63
CA ASN A 122 -7.41 -5.83 -3.12
C ASN A 122 -8.29 -6.18 -4.31
N GLN A 123 -9.57 -5.81 -4.25
CA GLN A 123 -10.50 -6.07 -5.34
C GLN A 123 -10.05 -5.36 -6.61
N ARG A 124 -9.60 -4.12 -6.51
CA ARG A 124 -9.09 -3.39 -7.67
C ARG A 124 -7.82 -3.99 -8.24
N ILE A 125 -6.91 -4.43 -7.37
CA ILE A 125 -5.68 -5.09 -7.81
C ILE A 125 -6.02 -6.40 -8.49
N CYS A 126 -6.93 -7.20 -7.93
CA CYS A 126 -7.38 -8.44 -8.52
C CYS A 126 -8.04 -8.23 -9.89
N SER A 127 -8.90 -7.23 -9.99
CA SER A 127 -9.59 -6.92 -11.26
C SER A 127 -8.60 -6.54 -12.35
N ARG A 128 -7.59 -5.75 -12.01
CA ARG A 128 -6.55 -5.33 -12.93
C ARG A 128 -5.73 -6.52 -13.42
N ASN A 129 -5.32 -7.38 -12.48
CA ASN A 129 -4.56 -8.58 -12.81
C ASN A 129 -5.42 -9.60 -13.55
N HIS A 130 -6.67 -9.72 -13.17
CA HIS A 130 -7.63 -10.57 -13.86
C HIS A 130 -7.79 -10.13 -15.32
N PHE A 131 -7.93 -8.83 -15.57
CA PHE A 131 -8.04 -8.29 -16.90
C PHE A 131 -6.82 -8.66 -17.77
N PHE A 132 -5.61 -8.47 -17.23
CA PHE A 132 -4.39 -8.84 -17.94
C PHE A 132 -4.30 -10.33 -18.19
N SER A 133 -4.61 -11.14 -17.19
CA SER A 133 -4.56 -12.60 -17.32
C SER A 133 -5.57 -13.11 -18.33
N PHE A 134 -6.77 -12.55 -18.34
CA PHE A 134 -7.78 -12.90 -19.31
C PHE A 134 -7.32 -12.59 -20.73
N LYS A 135 -6.62 -11.48 -20.91
CA LYS A 135 -6.15 -11.06 -22.23
C LYS A 135 -5.07 -11.99 -22.78
N TYR A 136 -4.20 -12.53 -21.94
CA TYR A 136 -3.11 -13.37 -22.37
C TYR A 136 -3.31 -14.85 -22.09
N LYS A 137 -3.83 -15.19 -20.91
CA LYS A 137 -4.07 -16.59 -20.50
C LYS A 137 -5.23 -16.63 -19.54
N SER A 138 -6.31 -17.25 -19.96
CA SER A 138 -7.56 -17.20 -19.23
C SER A 138 -7.56 -17.95 -17.89
N GLN A 139 -6.64 -18.87 -17.65
CA GLN A 139 -6.68 -19.68 -16.45
C GLN A 139 -5.79 -19.21 -15.31
N GLU A 140 -5.12 -18.08 -15.43
CA GLU A 140 -4.16 -17.62 -14.42
C GLU A 140 -4.66 -16.50 -13.52
N TYR A 141 -5.83 -16.00 -13.74
CA TYR A 141 -6.33 -14.80 -13.06
C TYR A 141 -6.68 -15.02 -11.60
N LYS A 142 -6.80 -16.24 -11.13
CA LYS A 142 -7.18 -16.50 -9.74
C LYS A 142 -6.00 -16.54 -8.76
N VAL A 143 -4.82 -16.20 -9.21
CA VAL A 143 -3.63 -16.23 -8.35
C VAL A 143 -3.73 -15.22 -7.21
N LEU A 144 -4.24 -14.02 -7.46
CA LEU A 144 -4.39 -12.98 -6.44
C LEU A 144 -5.81 -12.89 -5.88
N CYS A 145 -6.72 -13.55 -6.47
CA CYS A 145 -8.10 -13.58 -6.03
C CYS A 145 -8.49 -14.96 -5.56
#